data_bbb09d9e4462d6b050e8a6d3e408831b
#
_entry.id   bbb09d9e4462d6b050e8a6d3e408831b
#
_cell.length_a   1.000
_cell.length_b   1.000
_cell.length_c   1.000
_cell.angle_alpha   90.00
_cell.angle_beta   90.00
_cell.angle_gamma   90.00
#
_symmetry.space_group_name_H-M   'P 1'
#
loop_
_entity.id
_entity.type
_entity.pdbx_description
1 polymer ?
#
loop_
_entity_poly.entity_id
_entity_poly.type
_entity_poly.pdbx_seq_one_letter_code
_entity_poly.pdbx_strand_id
1 'polypeptide(L)'
;GEVTIDVNGFKMPAYRSAPKGKTNLPVVLVISEIFGVHEYIADVTRRFAKAGYLAIAPELFVRQGDPSLYGEIAKLQAEVISKVPDAQVMADLDATLQWAAHNGGNANRAAITGFCWGGRITWLYAEHNPKIKAGVAWYGRMEGQTNANNPKHPIDLVGALKAPVLGLYGGADTGIPVTSINNMKEALAQAALKGNKAAKASEFVLYPDAPHAFHADYRASYRAGAATDGWSRAVAWLKQRV
;
A
#
# COMPACT_ATOMS: atom_id res chain seq x y z
N GLY A 1 14.70 9.78 7.11
CA GLY A 1 14.25 11.13 7.44
C GLY A 1 13.40 11.73 6.34
N GLU A 2 12.99 12.97 6.55
CA GLU A 2 12.16 13.71 5.60
C GLU A 2 12.91 14.05 4.32
N VAL A 3 12.23 13.93 3.19
CA VAL A 3 12.71 14.30 1.87
C VAL A 3 11.58 14.97 1.07
N THR A 4 11.93 15.59 -0.03
CA THR A 4 10.98 16.23 -0.94
C THR A 4 11.08 15.62 -2.32
N ILE A 5 9.94 15.26 -2.89
CA ILE A 5 9.83 14.69 -4.24
C ILE A 5 9.17 15.73 -5.14
N ASP A 6 9.82 16.03 -6.26
CA ASP A 6 9.19 16.88 -7.27
C ASP A 6 8.23 16.08 -8.14
N VAL A 7 6.97 16.50 -8.15
CA VAL A 7 5.93 15.90 -8.99
C VAL A 7 5.41 16.99 -9.93
N ASN A 8 6.03 17.10 -11.09
CA ASN A 8 5.67 18.13 -12.09
C ASN A 8 5.62 19.55 -11.51
N GLY A 9 6.63 19.92 -10.70
CA GLY A 9 6.74 21.21 -10.05
C GLY A 9 6.10 21.31 -8.68
N PHE A 10 5.27 20.33 -8.28
CA PHE A 10 4.74 20.25 -6.93
C PHE A 10 5.73 19.55 -6.00
N LYS A 11 6.04 20.17 -4.87
CA LYS A 11 6.98 19.65 -3.88
C LYS A 11 6.24 18.78 -2.86
N MET A 12 6.24 17.47 -3.10
CA MET A 12 5.57 16.50 -2.23
C MET A 12 6.52 16.02 -1.12
N PRO A 13 6.16 16.18 0.16
CA PRO A 13 6.93 15.61 1.26
C PRO A 13 6.86 14.08 1.26
N ALA A 14 7.94 13.45 1.75
CA ALA A 14 7.97 12.01 1.98
C ALA A 14 8.92 11.69 3.13
N TYR A 15 8.80 10.50 3.70
CA TYR A 15 9.73 9.99 4.70
C TYR A 15 10.49 8.79 4.12
N ARG A 16 11.81 8.86 4.16
CA ARG A 16 12.71 7.87 3.58
C ARG A 16 13.57 7.21 4.65
N SER A 17 13.72 5.90 4.56
CA SER A 17 14.67 5.14 5.38
C SER A 17 15.42 4.15 4.50
N ALA A 18 16.74 4.03 4.73
CA ALA A 18 17.59 3.09 4.00
C ALA A 18 18.83 2.75 4.81
N PRO A 19 19.48 1.60 4.57
CA PRO A 19 20.77 1.29 5.16
C PRO A 19 21.82 2.34 4.77
N LYS A 20 22.56 2.83 5.76
CA LYS A 20 23.56 3.87 5.55
C LYS A 20 24.67 3.40 4.60
N GLY A 21 25.02 4.26 3.64
CA GLY A 21 26.13 4.02 2.71
C GLY A 21 25.89 2.92 1.67
N LYS A 22 24.68 2.40 1.57
CA LYS A 22 24.31 1.40 0.56
C LYS A 22 23.58 2.04 -0.61
N THR A 23 23.81 1.48 -1.79
CA THR A 23 23.15 1.89 -3.04
C THR A 23 22.63 0.67 -3.78
N ASN A 24 21.93 0.89 -4.88
CA ASN A 24 21.30 -0.17 -5.67
C ASN A 24 20.37 -1.06 -4.83
N LEU A 25 19.68 -0.44 -3.87
CA LEU A 25 18.82 -1.13 -2.92
C LEU A 25 17.47 -1.49 -3.55
N PRO A 26 16.90 -2.64 -3.19
CA PRO A 26 15.49 -2.88 -3.52
C PRO A 26 14.63 -1.82 -2.84
N VAL A 27 13.57 -1.38 -3.52
CA VAL A 27 12.70 -0.29 -3.07
C VAL A 27 11.39 -0.85 -2.56
N VAL A 28 10.92 -0.32 -1.42
CA VAL A 28 9.56 -0.55 -0.94
C VAL A 28 8.85 0.79 -0.81
N LEU A 29 7.80 0.99 -1.59
CA LEU A 29 6.87 2.10 -1.40
C LEU A 29 5.93 1.74 -0.25
N VAL A 30 5.86 2.59 0.77
CA VAL A 30 5.03 2.38 1.97
C VAL A 30 3.89 3.38 1.94
N ILE A 31 2.66 2.89 1.88
CA ILE A 31 1.47 3.73 1.71
C ILE A 31 0.69 3.79 3.01
N SER A 32 0.48 5.01 3.49
CA SER A 32 -0.16 5.29 4.77
C SER A 32 -1.65 4.93 4.79
N GLU A 33 -2.18 4.86 6.00
CA GLU A 33 -3.61 4.97 6.26
C GLU A 33 -4.11 6.40 5.90
N ILE A 34 -5.37 6.70 6.19
CA ILE A 34 -5.93 8.04 5.96
C ILE A 34 -5.29 9.15 6.81
N PHE A 35 -4.49 8.79 7.80
CA PHE A 35 -3.87 9.74 8.74
C PHE A 35 -2.53 10.33 8.25
N GLY A 36 -2.11 10.01 7.04
CA GLY A 36 -0.84 10.48 6.48
C GLY A 36 0.38 9.75 7.06
N VAL A 37 1.56 10.31 6.80
CA VAL A 37 2.84 9.73 7.25
C VAL A 37 3.17 10.27 8.64
N HIS A 38 2.66 9.61 9.65
CA HIS A 38 3.00 9.88 11.07
C HIS A 38 4.02 8.85 11.58
N GLU A 39 4.31 8.86 12.88
CA GLU A 39 5.40 8.04 13.45
C GLU A 39 5.26 6.55 13.18
N TYR A 40 4.04 6.01 13.21
CA TYR A 40 3.81 4.59 12.89
C TYR A 40 4.29 4.24 11.47
N ILE A 41 3.96 5.05 10.48
CA ILE A 41 4.38 4.82 9.09
C ILE A 41 5.88 5.05 8.92
N ALA A 42 6.43 6.09 9.57
CA ALA A 42 7.87 6.32 9.59
C ALA A 42 8.61 5.12 10.20
N ASP A 43 8.10 4.55 11.28
CA ASP A 43 8.66 3.33 11.90
C ASP A 43 8.61 2.11 10.95
N VAL A 44 7.53 1.94 10.22
CA VAL A 44 7.43 0.88 9.20
C VAL A 44 8.54 1.04 8.15
N THR A 45 8.81 2.27 7.68
CA THR A 45 9.92 2.49 6.74
C THR A 45 11.27 2.11 7.35
N ARG A 46 11.50 2.43 8.62
CA ARG A 46 12.73 2.06 9.33
C ARG A 46 12.88 0.54 9.49
N ARG A 47 11.77 -0.17 9.74
CA ARG A 47 11.78 -1.64 9.79
C ARG A 47 12.19 -2.25 8.45
N PHE A 48 11.69 -1.73 7.34
CA PHE A 48 12.10 -2.17 6.02
C PHE A 48 13.56 -1.81 5.72
N ALA A 49 14.04 -0.66 6.16
CA ALA A 49 15.46 -0.32 6.02
C ALA A 49 16.36 -1.31 6.76
N LYS A 50 15.98 -1.74 7.96
CA LYS A 50 16.68 -2.79 8.71
C LYS A 50 16.66 -4.14 7.99
N ALA A 51 15.65 -4.39 7.16
CA ALA A 51 15.56 -5.59 6.34
C ALA A 51 16.32 -5.47 5.00
N GLY A 52 16.96 -4.33 4.72
CA GLY A 52 17.82 -4.14 3.56
C GLY A 52 17.21 -3.33 2.42
N TYR A 53 16.09 -2.67 2.62
CA TYR A 53 15.37 -1.92 1.59
C TYR A 53 15.59 -0.41 1.72
N LEU A 54 15.50 0.28 0.57
CA LEU A 54 15.14 1.69 0.57
C LEU A 54 13.62 1.76 0.67
N ALA A 55 13.11 2.19 1.82
CA ALA A 55 11.68 2.35 2.06
C ALA A 55 11.31 3.83 2.03
N ILE A 56 10.21 4.16 1.35
CA ILE A 56 9.79 5.56 1.20
C ILE A 56 8.27 5.65 1.28
N ALA A 57 7.79 6.58 2.11
CA ALA A 57 6.39 6.85 2.35
C ALA A 57 6.05 8.29 1.94
N PRO A 58 5.37 8.50 0.79
CA PRO A 58 4.98 9.84 0.36
C PRO A 58 3.72 10.34 1.05
N GLU A 59 3.63 11.65 1.24
CA GLU A 59 2.45 12.35 1.74
C GLU A 59 1.44 12.60 0.61
N LEU A 60 0.58 11.62 0.37
CA LEU A 60 -0.30 11.58 -0.80
C LEU A 60 -1.51 12.51 -0.70
N PHE A 61 -1.83 13.05 0.49
CA PHE A 61 -3.00 13.90 0.71
C PHE A 61 -2.70 15.40 0.73
N VAL A 62 -1.44 15.76 0.68
CA VAL A 62 -0.99 17.14 1.00
C VAL A 62 -1.58 18.22 0.09
N ARG A 63 -1.95 17.88 -1.16
CA ARG A 63 -2.62 18.83 -2.04
C ARG A 63 -4.07 19.14 -1.61
N GLN A 64 -4.72 18.20 -0.93
CA GLN A 64 -6.11 18.33 -0.52
C GLN A 64 -6.25 18.77 0.93
N GLY A 65 -5.25 18.52 1.77
CA GLY A 65 -5.29 18.94 3.17
C GLY A 65 -4.26 18.21 4.03
N ASP A 66 -4.27 18.52 5.31
CA ASP A 66 -3.40 17.90 6.32
C ASP A 66 -4.24 17.02 7.24
N PRO A 67 -4.11 15.68 7.15
CA PRO A 67 -4.88 14.77 8.00
C PRO A 67 -4.67 14.99 9.50
N SER A 68 -3.51 15.51 9.91
CA SER A 68 -3.20 15.73 11.33
C SER A 68 -4.07 16.81 12.00
N LEU A 69 -4.74 17.62 11.20
CA LEU A 69 -5.62 18.69 11.69
C LEU A 69 -7.04 18.20 11.98
N TYR A 70 -7.34 16.93 11.75
CA TYR A 70 -8.69 16.38 11.87
C TYR A 70 -8.80 15.46 13.08
N GLY A 71 -9.73 15.76 13.98
CA GLY A 71 -10.05 14.92 15.13
C GLY A 71 -11.10 13.85 14.85
N GLU A 72 -11.90 14.03 13.78
CA GLU A 72 -12.99 13.13 13.41
C GLU A 72 -12.74 12.47 12.05
N ILE A 73 -12.85 11.14 12.03
CA ILE A 73 -12.61 10.35 10.80
C ILE A 73 -13.61 10.74 9.69
N ALA A 74 -14.89 10.91 10.02
CA ALA A 74 -15.91 11.27 9.03
C ALA A 74 -15.59 12.60 8.34
N LYS A 75 -15.10 13.57 9.10
CA LYS A 75 -14.73 14.89 8.58
C LYS A 75 -13.47 14.81 7.71
N LEU A 76 -12.47 14.06 8.15
CA LEU A 76 -11.27 13.79 7.37
C LEU A 76 -11.60 13.11 6.03
N GLN A 77 -12.46 12.11 6.04
CA GLN A 77 -12.93 11.43 4.84
C GLN A 77 -13.63 12.41 3.88
N ALA A 78 -14.56 13.21 4.38
CA ALA A 78 -15.35 14.11 3.55
C ALA A 78 -14.55 15.29 2.98
N GLU A 79 -13.63 15.85 3.75
CA GLU A 79 -12.93 17.08 3.39
C GLU A 79 -11.58 16.86 2.71
N VAL A 80 -10.93 15.73 2.93
CA VAL A 80 -9.59 15.44 2.40
C VAL A 80 -9.58 14.17 1.55
N ILE A 81 -9.81 13.02 2.16
CA ILE A 81 -9.56 11.73 1.52
C ILE A 81 -10.43 11.53 0.27
N SER A 82 -11.73 11.84 0.35
CA SER A 82 -12.65 11.71 -0.78
C SER A 82 -12.30 12.63 -1.96
N LYS A 83 -11.46 13.62 -1.73
CA LYS A 83 -11.04 14.62 -2.72
C LYS A 83 -9.78 14.23 -3.46
N VAL A 84 -9.11 13.14 -3.07
CA VAL A 84 -7.86 12.68 -3.65
C VAL A 84 -8.15 11.70 -4.80
N PRO A 85 -7.91 12.10 -6.07
CA PRO A 85 -8.16 11.21 -7.20
C PRO A 85 -7.16 10.06 -7.24
N ASP A 86 -7.59 8.86 -7.59
CA ASP A 86 -6.69 7.72 -7.81
C ASP A 86 -5.63 8.04 -8.87
N ALA A 87 -5.98 8.77 -9.92
CA ALA A 87 -5.03 9.19 -10.95
C ALA A 87 -3.87 10.03 -10.40
N GLN A 88 -4.16 10.94 -9.45
CA GLN A 88 -3.13 11.73 -8.77
C GLN A 88 -2.21 10.82 -7.96
N VAL A 89 -2.78 9.86 -7.23
CA VAL A 89 -2.00 8.92 -6.40
C VAL A 89 -1.08 8.08 -7.27
N MET A 90 -1.56 7.57 -8.40
CA MET A 90 -0.72 6.78 -9.32
C MET A 90 0.45 7.61 -9.84
N ALA A 91 0.22 8.85 -10.26
CA ALA A 91 1.27 9.75 -10.73
C ALA A 91 2.27 10.10 -9.62
N ASP A 92 1.80 10.34 -8.41
CA ASP A 92 2.66 10.61 -7.25
C ASP A 92 3.56 9.41 -6.91
N LEU A 93 3.04 8.20 -7.01
CA LEU A 93 3.81 6.99 -6.77
C LEU A 93 4.81 6.70 -7.89
N ASP A 94 4.47 7.00 -9.14
CA ASP A 94 5.42 6.90 -10.25
C ASP A 94 6.60 7.86 -10.03
N ALA A 95 6.32 9.10 -9.62
CA ALA A 95 7.37 10.08 -9.28
C ALA A 95 8.19 9.65 -8.07
N THR A 96 7.56 9.04 -7.06
CA THR A 96 8.24 8.52 -5.87
C THR A 96 9.22 7.39 -6.23
N LEU A 97 8.79 6.46 -7.07
CA LEU A 97 9.66 5.36 -7.53
C LEU A 97 10.84 5.89 -8.34
N GLN A 98 10.59 6.85 -9.21
CA GLN A 98 11.66 7.50 -9.99
C GLN A 98 12.64 8.24 -9.09
N TRP A 99 12.14 8.96 -8.09
CA TRP A 99 13.00 9.63 -7.10
C TRP A 99 13.87 8.61 -6.35
N ALA A 100 13.30 7.50 -5.91
CA ALA A 100 14.03 6.44 -5.22
C ALA A 100 15.15 5.87 -6.09
N ALA A 101 14.91 5.68 -7.38
CA ALA A 101 15.92 5.20 -8.33
C ALA A 101 17.12 6.16 -8.47
N HIS A 102 16.89 7.47 -8.34
CA HIS A 102 17.94 8.47 -8.38
C HIS A 102 18.63 8.70 -7.03
N ASN A 103 18.11 8.10 -5.95
CA ASN A 103 18.56 8.33 -4.58
C ASN A 103 18.93 7.03 -3.84
N GLY A 104 19.58 6.12 -4.55
CA GLY A 104 20.15 4.90 -3.97
C GLY A 104 19.31 3.64 -4.14
N GLY A 105 18.12 3.74 -4.73
CA GLY A 105 17.27 2.60 -5.03
C GLY A 105 17.44 2.04 -6.43
N ASN A 106 16.91 0.85 -6.66
CA ASN A 106 16.83 0.21 -7.96
C ASN A 106 15.34 0.01 -8.32
N ALA A 107 14.84 0.80 -9.27
CA ALA A 107 13.44 0.75 -9.69
C ALA A 107 13.04 -0.58 -10.35
N ASN A 108 13.99 -1.41 -10.78
CA ASN A 108 13.72 -2.74 -11.33
C ASN A 108 13.58 -3.80 -10.23
N ARG A 109 13.81 -3.42 -8.98
CA ARG A 109 13.64 -4.22 -7.78
C ARG A 109 12.73 -3.47 -6.81
N ALA A 110 11.48 -3.28 -7.22
CA ALA A 110 10.54 -2.44 -6.48
C ALA A 110 9.30 -3.22 -6.04
N ALA A 111 8.85 -2.91 -4.85
CA ALA A 111 7.65 -3.45 -4.24
C ALA A 111 6.82 -2.32 -3.60
N ILE A 112 5.59 -2.65 -3.26
CA ILE A 112 4.68 -1.73 -2.58
C ILE A 112 3.96 -2.45 -1.45
N THR A 113 3.78 -1.75 -0.33
CA THR A 113 2.93 -2.20 0.76
C THR A 113 2.12 -1.01 1.28
N GLY A 114 0.94 -1.28 1.80
CA GLY A 114 0.09 -0.22 2.32
C GLY A 114 -0.98 -0.74 3.25
N PHE A 115 -1.47 0.16 4.10
CA PHE A 115 -2.36 -0.13 5.21
C PHE A 115 -3.69 0.59 5.03
N CYS A 116 -4.80 -0.12 5.20
CA CYS A 116 -6.15 0.45 5.10
C CYS A 116 -6.38 1.09 3.70
N TRP A 117 -6.58 2.39 3.63
CA TRP A 117 -6.60 3.14 2.36
C TRP A 117 -5.37 2.82 1.51
N GLY A 118 -4.19 2.75 2.13
CA GLY A 118 -2.94 2.37 1.46
C GLY A 118 -2.92 0.93 0.97
N GLY A 119 -3.68 0.04 1.58
CA GLY A 119 -3.88 -1.33 1.10
C GLY A 119 -4.64 -1.38 -0.22
N ARG A 120 -5.67 -0.56 -0.36
CA ARG A 120 -6.36 -0.38 -1.64
C ARG A 120 -5.40 0.14 -2.72
N ILE A 121 -4.63 1.16 -2.38
CA ILE A 121 -3.63 1.74 -3.30
C ILE A 121 -2.58 0.71 -3.71
N THR A 122 -2.18 -0.18 -2.81
CA THR A 122 -1.25 -1.27 -3.12
C THR A 122 -1.75 -2.14 -4.27
N TRP A 123 -3.01 -2.56 -4.23
CA TRP A 123 -3.63 -3.30 -5.33
C TRP A 123 -3.64 -2.50 -6.62
N LEU A 124 -4.13 -1.25 -6.56
CA LEU A 124 -4.23 -0.38 -7.74
C LEU A 124 -2.86 -0.12 -8.38
N TYR A 125 -1.83 0.11 -7.57
CA TYR A 125 -0.50 0.38 -8.09
C TYR A 125 0.15 -0.86 -8.70
N ALA A 126 -0.07 -2.04 -8.13
CA ALA A 126 0.34 -3.32 -8.71
C ALA A 126 -0.37 -3.62 -10.04
N GLU A 127 -1.55 -3.04 -10.25
CA GLU A 127 -2.29 -3.09 -11.51
C GLU A 127 -1.83 -2.02 -12.52
N HIS A 128 -1.16 -0.97 -12.03
CA HIS A 128 -0.76 0.20 -12.80
C HIS A 128 0.69 0.14 -13.31
N ASN A 129 1.67 -0.14 -12.43
CA ASN A 129 3.07 0.01 -12.77
C ASN A 129 3.78 -1.33 -12.97
N PRO A 130 4.27 -1.64 -14.20
CA PRO A 130 4.92 -2.92 -14.50
C PRO A 130 6.29 -3.10 -13.83
N LYS A 131 6.88 -2.06 -13.23
CA LYS A 131 8.12 -2.18 -12.47
C LYS A 131 7.92 -2.79 -11.09
N ILE A 132 6.71 -2.78 -10.56
CA ILE A 132 6.39 -3.42 -9.28
C ILE A 132 6.47 -4.94 -9.45
N LYS A 133 7.22 -5.59 -8.56
CA LYS A 133 7.45 -7.05 -8.56
C LYS A 133 6.64 -7.78 -7.50
N ALA A 134 6.19 -7.07 -6.47
CA ALA A 134 5.39 -7.62 -5.38
C ALA A 134 4.62 -6.53 -4.67
N GLY A 135 3.45 -6.88 -4.14
CA GLY A 135 2.68 -6.04 -3.24
C GLY A 135 2.28 -6.79 -1.98
N VAL A 136 2.13 -6.06 -0.88
CA VAL A 136 1.50 -6.56 0.35
C VAL A 136 0.42 -5.59 0.77
N ALA A 137 -0.83 -6.01 0.65
CA ALA A 137 -2.00 -5.19 0.94
C ALA A 137 -2.60 -5.56 2.28
N TRP A 138 -2.55 -4.65 3.24
CA TRP A 138 -3.09 -4.82 4.58
C TRP A 138 -4.49 -4.22 4.65
N TYR A 139 -5.49 -5.07 4.86
CA TYR A 139 -6.89 -4.69 5.04
C TYR A 139 -7.36 -3.52 4.16
N GLY A 140 -7.02 -3.55 2.88
CA GLY A 140 -7.46 -2.56 1.91
C GLY A 140 -8.76 -2.95 1.22
N ARG A 141 -9.64 -1.97 1.00
CA ARG A 141 -10.89 -2.20 0.25
C ARG A 141 -10.59 -2.64 -1.17
N MET A 142 -11.31 -3.65 -1.65
CA MET A 142 -11.10 -4.23 -2.98
C MET A 142 -12.27 -4.02 -3.94
N GLU A 143 -13.46 -3.72 -3.42
CA GLU A 143 -14.67 -3.46 -4.19
C GLU A 143 -15.54 -2.39 -3.55
N GLY A 144 -16.47 -1.84 -4.27
CA GLY A 144 -17.41 -0.84 -3.76
C GLY A 144 -17.99 0.04 -4.85
N GLN A 145 -18.67 1.11 -4.45
CA GLN A 145 -19.19 2.09 -5.39
C GLN A 145 -18.04 2.92 -5.99
N THR A 146 -18.19 3.26 -7.26
CA THR A 146 -17.25 4.09 -7.99
C THR A 146 -17.74 5.54 -8.10
N ASN A 147 -16.81 6.46 -8.34
CA ASN A 147 -17.08 7.88 -8.58
C ASN A 147 -15.98 8.47 -9.45
N ALA A 148 -16.02 9.77 -9.71
CA ALA A 148 -15.05 10.43 -10.58
C ALA A 148 -13.60 10.32 -10.05
N ASN A 149 -13.39 10.37 -8.72
CA ASN A 149 -12.07 10.27 -8.11
C ASN A 149 -11.61 8.82 -7.97
N ASN A 150 -12.55 7.89 -7.80
CA ASN A 150 -12.29 6.46 -7.66
C ASN A 150 -13.09 5.71 -8.74
N PRO A 151 -12.67 5.77 -10.01
CA PRO A 151 -13.47 5.24 -11.14
C PRO A 151 -13.44 3.72 -11.22
N LYS A 152 -12.43 3.08 -10.63
CA LYS A 152 -12.24 1.63 -10.58
C LYS A 152 -11.74 1.22 -9.21
N HIS A 153 -12.21 0.07 -8.74
CA HIS A 153 -11.65 -0.58 -7.56
C HIS A 153 -10.70 -1.71 -7.95
N PRO A 154 -9.87 -2.23 -7.04
CA PRO A 154 -8.94 -3.31 -7.34
C PRO A 154 -9.59 -4.51 -8.06
N ILE A 155 -10.79 -4.91 -7.67
CA ILE A 155 -11.50 -6.04 -8.29
C ILE A 155 -11.79 -5.80 -9.78
N ASP A 156 -11.99 -4.54 -10.18
CA ASP A 156 -12.29 -4.18 -11.56
C ASP A 156 -11.09 -4.29 -12.50
N LEU A 157 -9.88 -4.33 -11.93
CA LEU A 157 -8.61 -4.23 -12.66
C LEU A 157 -7.70 -5.45 -12.51
N VAL A 158 -8.21 -6.56 -11.96
CA VAL A 158 -7.39 -7.77 -11.74
C VAL A 158 -6.79 -8.32 -13.02
N GLY A 159 -7.46 -8.12 -14.16
CA GLY A 159 -6.92 -8.51 -15.47
C GLY A 159 -5.66 -7.75 -15.88
N ALA A 160 -5.45 -6.57 -15.30
CA ALA A 160 -4.26 -5.74 -15.53
C ALA A 160 -3.16 -5.95 -14.47
N LEU A 161 -3.35 -6.84 -13.51
CA LEU A 161 -2.39 -7.06 -12.42
C LEU A 161 -1.03 -7.48 -12.98
N LYS A 162 0.02 -6.75 -12.58
CA LYS A 162 1.38 -6.90 -13.10
C LYS A 162 2.34 -7.54 -12.10
N ALA A 163 1.93 -7.59 -10.82
CA ALA A 163 2.73 -8.17 -9.75
C ALA A 163 1.85 -8.95 -8.79
N PRO A 164 2.33 -10.07 -8.24
CA PRO A 164 1.57 -10.81 -7.23
C PRO A 164 1.43 -9.98 -5.96
N VAL A 165 0.25 -10.05 -5.35
CA VAL A 165 -0.07 -9.33 -4.11
C VAL A 165 -0.44 -10.34 -3.03
N LEU A 166 0.16 -10.17 -1.84
CA LEU A 166 -0.25 -10.84 -0.62
C LEU A 166 -1.26 -9.95 0.09
N GLY A 167 -2.49 -10.43 0.23
CA GLY A 167 -3.54 -9.75 0.99
C GLY A 167 -3.58 -10.25 2.44
N LEU A 168 -3.44 -9.34 3.40
CA LEU A 168 -3.48 -9.64 4.83
C LEU A 168 -4.73 -8.97 5.42
N TYR A 169 -5.73 -9.77 5.79
CA TYR A 169 -7.06 -9.29 6.12
C TYR A 169 -7.57 -9.86 7.43
N GLY A 170 -8.46 -9.13 8.09
CA GLY A 170 -9.08 -9.53 9.35
C GLY A 170 -10.49 -10.06 9.15
N GLY A 171 -10.80 -11.22 9.76
CA GLY A 171 -12.14 -11.81 9.71
C GLY A 171 -13.18 -11.06 10.53
N ALA A 172 -12.75 -10.25 11.50
CA ALA A 172 -13.62 -9.41 12.31
C ALA A 172 -13.70 -7.95 11.80
N ASP A 173 -13.18 -7.68 10.61
CA ASP A 173 -13.26 -6.36 9.98
C ASP A 173 -14.68 -6.13 9.43
N THR A 174 -15.40 -5.21 10.04
CA THR A 174 -16.78 -4.88 9.65
C THR A 174 -16.85 -4.04 8.37
N GLY A 175 -15.76 -3.37 8.00
CA GLY A 175 -15.69 -2.56 6.78
C GLY A 175 -15.28 -3.34 5.53
N ILE A 176 -14.67 -4.52 5.72
CA ILE A 176 -14.23 -5.41 4.63
C ILE A 176 -14.69 -6.83 4.97
N PRO A 177 -15.94 -7.18 4.64
CA PRO A 177 -16.49 -8.49 4.99
C PRO A 177 -15.78 -9.61 4.23
N VAL A 178 -15.80 -10.82 4.78
CA VAL A 178 -15.19 -12.01 4.16
C VAL A 178 -15.72 -12.26 2.76
N THR A 179 -16.97 -11.92 2.49
CA THR A 179 -17.56 -12.01 1.14
C THR A 179 -16.78 -11.17 0.12
N SER A 180 -16.29 -9.99 0.51
CA SER A 180 -15.46 -9.12 -0.34
C SER A 180 -14.13 -9.81 -0.70
N ILE A 181 -13.52 -10.49 0.26
CA ILE A 181 -12.30 -11.27 0.04
C ILE A 181 -12.58 -12.43 -0.93
N ASN A 182 -13.69 -13.14 -0.73
CA ASN A 182 -14.08 -14.24 -1.61
C ASN A 182 -14.36 -13.77 -3.04
N ASN A 183 -14.99 -12.61 -3.20
CA ASN A 183 -15.22 -12.00 -4.50
C ASN A 183 -13.90 -11.66 -5.22
N MET A 184 -12.95 -11.12 -4.47
CA MET A 184 -11.63 -10.82 -5.03
C MET A 184 -10.85 -12.07 -5.40
N LYS A 185 -10.91 -13.12 -4.57
CA LYS A 185 -10.30 -14.42 -4.89
C LYS A 185 -10.86 -15.00 -6.18
N GLU A 186 -12.18 -14.92 -6.36
CA GLU A 186 -12.84 -15.40 -7.59
C GLU A 186 -12.39 -14.58 -8.80
N ALA A 187 -12.34 -13.26 -8.69
CA ALA A 187 -11.89 -12.40 -9.79
C ALA A 187 -10.43 -12.70 -10.18
N LEU A 188 -9.55 -12.90 -9.18
CA LEU A 188 -8.16 -13.31 -9.41
C LEU A 188 -8.07 -14.67 -10.09
N ALA A 189 -8.89 -15.63 -9.68
CA ALA A 189 -8.95 -16.96 -10.29
C ALA A 189 -9.37 -16.88 -11.77
N GLN A 190 -10.37 -16.07 -12.09
CA GLN A 190 -10.80 -15.86 -13.49
C GLN A 190 -9.70 -15.17 -14.32
N ALA A 191 -9.01 -14.19 -13.78
CA ALA A 191 -7.87 -13.55 -14.45
C ALA A 191 -6.73 -14.55 -14.69
N ALA A 192 -6.47 -15.44 -13.72
CA ALA A 192 -5.47 -16.51 -13.84
C ALA A 192 -5.83 -17.49 -14.97
N LEU A 193 -7.08 -17.87 -15.10
CA LEU A 193 -7.56 -18.73 -16.19
C LEU A 193 -7.37 -18.09 -17.56
N LYS A 194 -7.40 -16.76 -17.63
CA LYS A 194 -7.12 -15.99 -18.85
C LYS A 194 -5.63 -15.74 -19.10
N GLY A 195 -4.77 -16.31 -18.27
CA GLY A 195 -3.32 -16.24 -18.44
C GLY A 195 -2.59 -15.20 -17.59
N ASN A 196 -3.26 -14.51 -16.66
CA ASN A 196 -2.59 -13.55 -15.76
C ASN A 196 -1.82 -14.29 -14.66
N LYS A 197 -0.49 -14.34 -14.81
CA LYS A 197 0.39 -15.04 -13.88
C LYS A 197 0.47 -14.36 -12.51
N ALA A 198 0.40 -13.03 -12.48
CA ALA A 198 0.40 -12.26 -11.24
C ALA A 198 -0.85 -12.56 -10.41
N ALA A 199 -2.01 -12.61 -11.05
CA ALA A 199 -3.26 -12.99 -10.41
C ALA A 199 -3.18 -14.42 -9.84
N LYS A 200 -2.63 -15.35 -10.61
CA LYS A 200 -2.45 -16.75 -10.18
C LYS A 200 -1.56 -16.86 -8.95
N ALA A 201 -0.52 -16.04 -8.86
CA ALA A 201 0.45 -16.08 -7.77
C ALA A 201 0.04 -15.26 -6.55
N SER A 202 -1.04 -14.48 -6.64
CA SER A 202 -1.55 -13.69 -5.50
C SER A 202 -2.19 -14.58 -4.45
N GLU A 203 -2.03 -14.20 -3.18
CA GLU A 203 -2.48 -14.99 -2.04
C GLU A 203 -3.18 -14.11 -1.01
N PHE A 204 -4.03 -14.75 -0.19
CA PHE A 204 -4.67 -14.13 0.97
C PHE A 204 -4.36 -14.90 2.24
N VAL A 205 -4.17 -14.17 3.33
CA VAL A 205 -4.16 -14.72 4.69
C VAL A 205 -5.26 -14.02 5.48
N LEU A 206 -6.19 -14.78 6.01
CA LEU A 206 -7.25 -14.28 6.85
C LEU A 206 -6.92 -14.57 8.33
N TYR A 207 -6.96 -13.53 9.14
CA TYR A 207 -6.85 -13.63 10.61
C TYR A 207 -8.25 -13.54 11.19
N PRO A 208 -8.89 -14.69 11.58
CA PRO A 208 -10.32 -14.73 11.82
C PRO A 208 -10.85 -13.75 12.86
N ASP A 209 -10.07 -13.51 13.92
CA ASP A 209 -10.48 -12.66 15.05
C ASP A 209 -9.91 -11.24 14.97
N ALA A 210 -9.14 -10.91 13.94
CA ALA A 210 -8.53 -9.59 13.81
C ALA A 210 -9.51 -8.58 13.20
N PRO A 211 -9.62 -7.39 13.79
CA PRO A 211 -10.41 -6.29 13.24
C PRO A 211 -9.64 -5.52 12.17
N HIS A 212 -10.29 -4.50 11.59
CA HIS A 212 -9.62 -3.54 10.73
C HIS A 212 -8.43 -2.88 11.46
N ALA A 213 -7.35 -2.61 10.72
CA ALA A 213 -6.14 -1.97 11.24
C ALA A 213 -5.42 -2.75 12.36
N PHE A 214 -5.44 -4.08 12.29
CA PHE A 214 -4.84 -4.94 13.33
C PHE A 214 -3.30 -4.82 13.44
N HIS A 215 -2.62 -4.29 12.43
CA HIS A 215 -1.16 -4.07 12.49
C HIS A 215 -0.78 -2.73 13.13
N ALA A 216 -1.71 -1.79 13.23
CA ALA A 216 -1.42 -0.44 13.74
C ALA A 216 -1.25 -0.45 15.28
N ASP A 217 -0.01 -0.46 15.74
CA ASP A 217 0.33 -0.68 17.16
C ASP A 217 -0.01 0.49 18.09
N TYR A 218 -0.42 1.62 17.54
CA TYR A 218 -0.90 2.78 18.31
C TYR A 218 -2.43 2.81 18.48
N ARG A 219 -3.16 1.85 17.91
CA ARG A 219 -4.64 1.81 17.92
C ARG A 219 -5.15 0.66 18.79
N ALA A 220 -6.38 0.84 19.31
CA ALA A 220 -7.08 -0.20 20.08
C ALA A 220 -7.36 -1.47 19.26
N SER A 221 -7.41 -1.35 17.94
CA SER A 221 -7.60 -2.47 17.01
C SER A 221 -6.36 -3.37 16.84
N TYR A 222 -5.21 -2.97 17.39
CA TYR A 222 -3.97 -3.75 17.31
C TYR A 222 -4.13 -5.16 17.86
N ARG A 223 -3.65 -6.14 17.11
CA ARG A 223 -3.60 -7.55 17.52
C ARG A 223 -2.17 -8.07 17.30
N ALA A 224 -1.42 -8.23 18.38
CA ALA A 224 0.00 -8.55 18.33
C ALA A 224 0.30 -9.82 17.54
N GLY A 225 -0.48 -10.89 17.75
CA GLY A 225 -0.30 -12.15 17.04
C GLY A 225 -0.46 -12.01 15.53
N ALA A 226 -1.55 -11.42 15.09
CA ALA A 226 -1.83 -11.19 13.66
C ALA A 226 -0.82 -10.21 13.05
N ALA A 227 -0.48 -9.15 13.76
CA ALA A 227 0.51 -8.16 13.30
C ALA A 227 1.89 -8.77 13.11
N THR A 228 2.36 -9.57 14.06
CA THR A 228 3.68 -10.22 14.02
C THR A 228 3.75 -11.27 12.92
N ASP A 229 2.74 -12.14 12.82
CA ASP A 229 2.67 -13.15 11.76
C ASP A 229 2.57 -12.50 10.39
N GLY A 230 1.70 -11.49 10.26
CA GLY A 230 1.56 -10.75 9.00
C GLY A 230 2.85 -10.06 8.57
N TRP A 231 3.58 -9.47 9.50
CA TRP A 231 4.87 -8.85 9.21
C TRP A 231 5.90 -9.87 8.70
N SER A 232 6.01 -11.02 9.38
CA SER A 232 6.91 -12.10 8.93
C SER A 232 6.57 -12.56 7.52
N ARG A 233 5.29 -12.74 7.21
CA ARG A 233 4.83 -13.12 5.87
C ARG A 233 5.10 -12.03 4.83
N ALA A 234 4.88 -10.76 5.19
CA ALA A 234 5.15 -9.63 4.32
C ALA A 234 6.64 -9.57 3.94
N VAL A 235 7.53 -9.65 4.90
CA VAL A 235 8.98 -9.63 4.66
C VAL A 235 9.42 -10.82 3.80
N ALA A 236 8.94 -12.01 4.09
CA ALA A 236 9.23 -13.21 3.30
C ALA A 236 8.72 -13.08 1.85
N TRP A 237 7.50 -12.55 1.67
CA TRP A 237 6.90 -12.32 0.37
C TRP A 237 7.74 -11.38 -0.50
N LEU A 238 8.17 -10.27 0.07
CA LEU A 238 9.00 -9.29 -0.61
C LEU A 238 10.39 -9.86 -0.91
N LYS A 239 11.02 -10.52 0.06
CA LYS A 239 12.38 -11.05 -0.08
C LYS A 239 12.51 -12.08 -1.21
N GLN A 240 11.46 -12.84 -1.50
CA GLN A 240 11.44 -13.79 -2.61
C GLN A 240 11.34 -13.13 -3.99
N ARG A 241 10.95 -11.86 -4.07
CA ARG A 241 10.57 -11.19 -5.33
C ARG A 241 11.38 -9.94 -5.67
N VAL A 242 11.98 -9.31 -4.68
CA VAL A 242 12.77 -8.06 -4.86
C VAL A 242 14.08 -8.02 -4.08
#